data_22285baee348043c7a0bf861693fcba2
#
_entry.id   22285baee348043c7a0bf861693fcba2
#
_cell.length_a   1.000
_cell.length_b   1.000
_cell.length_c   1.000
_cell.angle_alpha   90.00
_cell.angle_beta   90.00
_cell.angle_gamma   90.00
#
_symmetry.space_group_name_H-M   'P 1'
#
loop_
_entity.id
_entity.type
_entity.pdbx_description
1 polymer ?
#
loop_
_entity_poly.entity_id
_entity_poly.type
_entity_poly.pdbx_seq_one_letter_code
_entity_poly.pdbx_strand_id
1 'polypeptide(L)'
;MPKFLVNMNFVEAKSTNFVIEANDEDDIRDALGELDYTFFEKNCKWVSSDYEPPIIDNIEVINGKVPNKPICTKEQNKKIQGRFDKIMINFTKLYGDNNE
;
A
#
# COMPACT_ATOMS: atom_id res chain seq x y z
N MET A 1 -14.85 -4.71 -1.63
CA MET A 1 -13.52 -4.71 -2.27
C MET A 1 -12.61 -5.72 -1.65
N PRO A 2 -11.80 -6.40 -2.44
CA PRO A 2 -10.79 -7.29 -1.87
C PRO A 2 -9.79 -6.53 -1.02
N LYS A 3 -9.24 -7.24 -0.04
CA LYS A 3 -8.18 -6.70 0.79
C LYS A 3 -6.86 -7.31 0.37
N PHE A 4 -5.81 -6.53 0.46
CA PHE A 4 -4.48 -6.96 0.11
C PHE A 4 -3.51 -6.65 1.22
N LEU A 5 -2.59 -7.56 1.46
CA LEU A 5 -1.45 -7.32 2.34
C LEU A 5 -0.30 -6.86 1.47
N VAL A 6 0.19 -5.66 1.70
CA VAL A 6 1.25 -5.06 0.90
C VAL A 6 2.53 -5.03 1.72
N ASN A 7 3.59 -5.57 1.14
CA ASN A 7 4.92 -5.53 1.75
C ASN A 7 5.78 -4.55 0.99
N MET A 8 6.32 -3.56 1.72
CA MET A 8 7.18 -2.55 1.13
C MET A 8 8.55 -2.53 1.80
N ASN A 9 9.54 -2.14 1.06
CA ASN A 9 10.91 -2.05 1.55
C ASN A 9 11.52 -0.71 1.18
N PHE A 10 12.43 -0.28 2.02
CA PHE A 10 13.22 0.94 1.78
C PHE A 10 14.67 0.57 1.53
N VAL A 11 15.33 1.44 0.79
CA VAL A 11 16.76 1.28 0.48
C VAL A 11 17.65 1.28 1.71
N GLU A 12 17.14 1.66 2.86
CA GLU A 12 17.91 1.67 4.10
C GLU A 12 17.72 0.38 4.90
N ALA A 13 17.40 -0.70 4.24
CA ALA A 13 17.20 -2.00 4.88
C ALA A 13 16.07 -1.96 5.92
N LYS A 14 14.96 -1.36 5.55
CA LYS A 14 13.77 -1.32 6.38
C LYS A 14 12.61 -1.94 5.64
N SER A 15 11.70 -2.55 6.39
CA SER A 15 10.55 -3.23 5.81
C SER A 15 9.30 -2.93 6.61
N THR A 16 8.17 -2.84 5.93
CA THR A 16 6.87 -2.71 6.56
C THR A 16 5.83 -3.48 5.78
N ASN A 17 4.68 -3.71 6.40
CA ASN A 17 3.53 -4.18 5.64
C ASN A 17 2.26 -3.57 6.22
N PHE A 18 1.24 -3.52 5.39
CA PHE A 18 -0.04 -2.92 5.76
C PHE A 18 -1.14 -3.53 4.90
N VAL A 19 -2.38 -3.28 5.31
CA VAL A 19 -3.54 -3.81 4.61
C VAL A 19 -4.22 -2.68 3.85
N ILE A 20 -4.56 -2.93 2.60
CA ILE A 20 -5.26 -1.99 1.74
C ILE A 20 -6.44 -2.70 1.06
N GLU A 21 -7.55 -1.98 0.91
CA GLU A 21 -8.67 -2.44 0.10
C GLU A 21 -8.59 -1.77 -1.26
N ALA A 22 -8.67 -2.56 -2.30
CA ALA A 22 -8.57 -2.07 -3.67
C ALA A 22 -9.29 -3.02 -4.61
N ASN A 23 -9.57 -2.57 -5.82
CA ASN A 23 -10.20 -3.43 -6.81
C ASN A 23 -9.28 -4.55 -7.26
N ASP A 24 -8.02 -4.22 -7.48
CA ASP A 24 -7.03 -5.22 -7.89
C ASP A 24 -5.63 -4.78 -7.53
N GLU A 25 -4.69 -5.66 -7.77
CA GLU A 25 -3.29 -5.42 -7.44
C GLU A 25 -2.67 -4.30 -8.26
N ASP A 26 -3.09 -4.16 -9.51
CA ASP A 26 -2.53 -3.12 -10.38
C ASP A 26 -2.85 -1.73 -9.86
N ASP A 27 -4.06 -1.54 -9.32
CA ASP A 27 -4.43 -0.26 -8.72
C ASP A 27 -3.49 0.09 -7.57
N ILE A 28 -3.13 -0.91 -6.77
CA ILE A 28 -2.23 -0.70 -5.65
C ILE A 28 -0.85 -0.28 -6.15
N ARG A 29 -0.33 -0.97 -7.14
CA ARG A 29 0.99 -0.65 -7.66
C ARG A 29 1.04 0.74 -8.26
N ASP A 30 0.00 1.11 -9.00
CA ASP A 30 -0.08 2.43 -9.61
C ASP A 30 -0.19 3.52 -8.56
N ALA A 31 -1.06 3.33 -7.58
CA ALA A 31 -1.28 4.34 -6.55
C ALA A 31 -0.06 4.51 -5.65
N LEU A 32 0.59 3.41 -5.27
CA LEU A 32 1.74 3.49 -4.40
C LEU A 32 2.94 4.11 -5.11
N GLY A 33 2.98 4.03 -6.43
CA GLY A 33 4.01 4.71 -7.19
C GLY A 33 3.90 6.22 -7.13
N GLU A 34 2.71 6.73 -6.78
CA GLU A 34 2.48 8.17 -6.68
C GLU A 34 2.66 8.71 -5.27
N LEU A 35 2.84 7.83 -4.30
CA LEU A 35 3.05 8.26 -2.92
C LEU A 35 4.53 8.57 -2.71
N ASP A 36 4.80 9.64 -1.97
CA ASP A 36 6.18 9.94 -1.66
C ASP A 36 6.62 9.20 -0.40
N TYR A 37 7.91 9.07 -0.25
CA TYR A 37 8.50 8.34 0.87
C TYR A 37 8.23 9.01 2.21
N THR A 38 8.10 10.33 2.20
CA THR A 38 7.85 11.06 3.42
C THR A 38 6.57 10.61 4.09
N PHE A 39 5.54 10.38 3.28
CA PHE A 39 4.27 9.89 3.80
C PHE A 39 4.44 8.53 4.48
N PHE A 40 5.09 7.60 3.78
CA PHE A 40 5.30 6.26 4.32
C PHE A 40 6.20 6.27 5.54
N GLU A 41 7.23 7.08 5.52
CA GLU A 41 8.14 7.20 6.63
C GLU A 41 7.43 7.60 7.91
N LYS A 42 6.49 8.53 7.78
CA LYS A 42 5.78 9.06 8.94
C LYS A 42 4.61 8.19 9.38
N ASN A 43 3.99 7.47 8.46
CA ASN A 43 2.73 6.81 8.74
C ASN A 43 2.80 5.31 8.82
N CYS A 44 3.95 4.73 8.60
CA CYS A 44 4.14 3.28 8.70
C CYS A 44 5.05 2.95 9.87
N LYS A 45 4.93 1.74 10.36
CA LYS A 45 5.87 1.20 11.33
C LYS A 45 6.88 0.36 10.56
N TRP A 46 8.15 0.60 10.80
CA TRP A 46 9.22 -0.05 10.06
C TRP A 46 10.04 -0.96 10.96
N VAL A 47 10.53 -2.06 10.39
CA VAL A 47 11.43 -2.97 11.09
C VAL A 47 12.67 -3.15 10.22
N SER A 48 13.76 -3.53 10.86
CA SER A 48 15.01 -3.80 10.14
C SER A 48 14.86 -5.00 9.24
N SER A 49 15.49 -4.95 8.09
CA SER A 49 15.46 -6.02 7.11
C SER A 49 16.83 -6.15 6.49
N ASP A 50 17.23 -7.39 6.18
CA ASP A 50 18.51 -7.63 5.50
C ASP A 50 18.36 -7.65 3.99
N TYR A 51 17.22 -7.26 3.52
CA TYR A 51 16.82 -7.46 2.16
C TYR A 51 16.77 -6.11 1.43
N GLU A 52 17.30 -6.06 0.23
CA GLU A 52 17.28 -4.83 -0.58
C GLU A 52 16.46 -5.04 -1.86
N PRO A 53 15.21 -5.29 -1.73
CA PRO A 53 14.37 -5.62 -2.88
C PRO A 53 13.76 -4.36 -3.47
N PRO A 54 12.95 -4.52 -4.50
CA PRO A 54 12.14 -3.42 -4.98
C PRO A 54 11.26 -2.83 -3.87
N ILE A 55 10.86 -1.60 -4.06
CA ILE A 55 10.07 -0.88 -3.06
C ILE A 55 8.82 -1.65 -2.67
N ILE A 56 8.10 -2.17 -3.65
CA ILE A 56 6.97 -3.05 -3.39
C ILE A 56 7.45 -4.47 -3.63
N ASP A 57 7.64 -5.20 -2.55
CA ASP A 57 8.15 -6.55 -2.65
C ASP A 57 7.05 -7.55 -2.96
N ASN A 58 5.93 -7.43 -2.32
CA ASN A 58 4.87 -8.41 -2.47
C ASN A 58 3.51 -7.79 -2.20
N ILE A 59 2.52 -8.21 -2.97
CA ILE A 59 1.12 -7.87 -2.74
C ILE A 59 0.35 -9.18 -2.75
N GLU A 60 -0.32 -9.47 -1.63
CA GLU A 60 -0.99 -10.75 -1.44
C GLU A 60 -2.46 -10.52 -1.15
N VAL A 61 -3.33 -11.17 -1.91
CA VAL A 61 -4.76 -11.04 -1.67
C VAL A 61 -5.11 -11.75 -0.36
N ILE A 62 -5.95 -11.12 0.44
CA ILE A 62 -6.39 -11.67 1.71
C ILE A 62 -7.77 -12.26 1.53
N ASN A 63 -7.88 -13.56 1.70
CA ASN A 63 -9.16 -14.27 1.62
C ASN A 63 -9.54 -14.69 3.03
N GLY A 64 -10.45 -13.93 3.66
CA GLY A 64 -10.85 -14.22 5.02
C GLY A 64 -9.93 -13.58 6.04
N LYS A 65 -9.21 -14.40 6.79
CA LYS A 65 -8.31 -13.88 7.82
C LYS A 65 -7.03 -13.34 7.22
N VAL A 66 -6.53 -12.27 7.81
CA VAL A 66 -5.20 -11.77 7.46
C VAL A 66 -4.18 -12.86 7.83
N PRO A 67 -3.37 -13.32 6.86
CA PRO A 67 -2.46 -14.45 7.11
C PRO A 67 -1.45 -14.18 8.21
N ASN A 68 -0.93 -12.95 8.25
CA ASN A 68 0.01 -12.51 9.28
C ASN A 68 -0.44 -11.18 9.79
N LYS A 69 -0.07 -10.88 11.02
CA LYS A 69 -0.38 -9.55 11.54
C LYS A 69 0.39 -8.51 10.75
N PRO A 70 -0.28 -7.49 10.23
CA PRO A 70 0.45 -6.41 9.59
C PRO A 70 1.37 -5.74 10.61
N ILE A 71 2.51 -5.26 10.14
CA ILE A 71 3.41 -4.48 10.99
C ILE A 71 2.74 -3.17 11.39
N CYS A 72 2.04 -2.55 10.44
CA CYS A 72 1.34 -1.30 10.71
C CYS A 72 0.07 -1.55 11.52
N THR A 73 -0.24 -0.62 12.41
CA THR A 73 -1.43 -0.69 13.25
C THR A 73 -2.68 -0.41 12.42
N LYS A 74 -3.84 -0.66 13.03
CA LYS A 74 -5.11 -0.35 12.38
C LYS A 74 -5.23 1.13 12.03
N GLU A 75 -4.75 2.00 12.91
CA GLU A 75 -4.76 3.43 12.65
C GLU A 75 -3.87 3.80 11.47
N GLN A 76 -2.70 3.19 11.42
CA GLN A 76 -1.78 3.43 10.32
C GLN A 76 -2.37 2.92 9.02
N ASN A 77 -2.99 1.75 9.05
CA ASN A 77 -3.66 1.21 7.87
C ASN A 77 -4.76 2.15 7.38
N LYS A 78 -5.51 2.75 8.31
CA LYS A 78 -6.55 3.71 7.94
C LYS A 78 -5.99 4.93 7.22
N LYS A 79 -4.88 5.45 7.72
CA LYS A 79 -4.25 6.61 7.10
C LYS A 79 -3.75 6.29 5.71
N ILE A 80 -3.14 5.12 5.56
CA ILE A 80 -2.65 4.67 4.26
C ILE A 80 -3.81 4.47 3.31
N GLN A 81 -4.89 3.85 3.78
CA GLN A 81 -6.09 3.64 2.99
C GLN A 81 -6.69 4.97 2.52
N GLY A 82 -6.77 5.93 3.41
CA GLY A 82 -7.31 7.24 3.05
C GLY A 82 -6.49 7.93 1.97
N ARG A 83 -5.17 7.82 2.05
CA ARG A 83 -4.30 8.38 1.03
C ARG A 83 -4.46 7.65 -0.29
N PHE A 84 -4.53 6.31 -0.23
CA PHE A 84 -4.75 5.50 -1.41
C PHE A 84 -6.08 5.88 -2.09
N ASP A 85 -7.13 6.01 -1.31
CA ASP A 85 -8.45 6.36 -1.84
C ASP A 85 -8.42 7.72 -2.54
N LYS A 86 -7.71 8.67 -1.99
CA LYS A 86 -7.56 9.99 -2.62
C LYS A 86 -6.86 9.89 -3.96
N ILE A 87 -5.82 9.07 -4.04
CA ILE A 87 -5.10 8.90 -5.29
C ILE A 87 -6.00 8.24 -6.32
N MET A 88 -6.78 7.26 -5.91
CA MET A 88 -7.70 6.56 -6.82
C MET A 88 -8.79 7.49 -7.33
N ILE A 89 -9.27 8.39 -6.50
CA ILE A 89 -10.24 9.39 -6.94
C ILE A 89 -9.62 10.27 -8.02
N ASN A 90 -8.37 10.69 -7.82
CA ASN A 90 -7.69 11.51 -8.81
C ASN A 90 -7.47 10.75 -10.11
N PHE A 91 -7.11 9.48 -10.03
CA PHE A 91 -6.99 8.65 -11.23
C PHE A 91 -8.30 8.58 -11.99
N THR A 92 -9.39 8.39 -11.28
CA THR A 92 -10.71 8.35 -11.90
C THR A 92 -11.02 9.64 -12.62
N LYS A 93 -10.69 10.76 -12.01
CA LYS A 93 -10.91 12.07 -12.65
C LYS A 93 -10.08 12.26 -13.90
N LEU A 94 -8.83 11.77 -13.87
CA LEU A 94 -7.93 11.98 -14.99
C LEU A 94 -8.14 10.99 -16.12
N TYR A 95 -8.53 9.77 -15.80
CA TYR A 95 -8.57 8.71 -16.80
C TYR A 95 -9.92 8.03 -16.93
N GLY A 96 -10.70 8.01 -15.86
CA GLY A 96 -11.93 7.25 -15.85
C GLY A 96 -13.10 7.93 -16.52
N ASP A 97 -13.07 9.24 -16.60
CA ASP A 97 -14.18 10.00 -17.15
C ASP A 97 -14.25 9.96 -18.64
N ASN A 98 -13.26 9.39 -19.25
CA ASN A 98 -13.19 9.41 -20.71
C ASN A 98 -13.96 8.28 -21.33
N ASN A 99 -14.66 7.54 -20.54
CA ASN A 99 -15.31 6.36 -21.01
C ASN A 99 -16.75 6.54 -21.38
N GLU A 100 -17.15 7.73 -21.42
CA GLU A 100 -18.56 7.91 -21.72
C GLU A 100 -18.80 8.18 -23.09
#